data_2c9bfc0131f6724e3fed7543cc213d2e
#
_entry.id   2c9bfc0131f6724e3fed7543cc213d2e
#
_cell.length_a   1.000
_cell.length_b   1.000
_cell.length_c   1.000
_cell.angle_alpha   90.00
_cell.angle_beta   90.00
_cell.angle_gamma   90.00
#
_symmetry.space_group_name_H-M   'P 1'
#
loop_
_entity.id
_entity.type
_entity.pdbx_description
1 polymer ?
#
loop_
_entity_poly.entity_id
_entity_poly.type
_entity_poly.pdbx_seq_one_letter_code
_entity_poly.pdbx_strand_id
1 'polypeptide(L)'
;MIDQAVILCGGYGKRLLPITNKIPKPMVNVNKKPFLEYLIEQCKVNGIKNILLLCGYKKDFIFNYFGDGTKFGVKIRYHYNQPEVQTFKRLVDAQKLLKKQFLLLYSDNYSDLNLHQLKKKFDDLDSSFLITICKKKGGNIILDKKNEKIQRYLFKKSKSSNFVEIGYMIIKKIILPKIIINKELSFNTFIHEQIKKKKINYNINENYLSISDLSRYKNTKKYFKNNVILVDRDGVLNEKNKFHFYVRNINELNINKIFIKNYGKILRNKKVFCITNQAGISTGDLTEKNLLIIHKYIKKYFKKKKIDIKDFFISKHHFNSKHIDRKPGPGLFFKASEKYKFILSRTVYIGDDIRDIEASYNAKCQCIYIGEKKLSISEKIKYKYTLIK
;
A
#
# COMPACT_ATOMS: atom_id res chain seq x y z
N MET A 1 10.07 10.24 15.10
CA MET A 1 9.59 10.00 13.71
C MET A 1 10.61 9.13 12.99
N ILE A 2 10.19 8.20 12.12
CA ILE A 2 11.12 7.44 11.25
C ILE A 2 11.35 8.28 10.00
N ASP A 3 12.58 8.71 9.79
CA ASP A 3 12.96 9.58 8.68
C ASP A 3 14.01 8.95 7.75
N GLN A 4 14.39 7.69 8.01
CA GLN A 4 15.30 6.92 7.16
C GLN A 4 14.70 5.61 6.73
N ALA A 5 14.82 5.28 5.43
CA ALA A 5 14.62 3.94 4.89
C ALA A 5 15.96 3.34 4.45
N VAL A 6 16.12 2.05 4.74
CA VAL A 6 17.26 1.24 4.33
C VAL A 6 16.74 0.16 3.38
N ILE A 7 17.24 0.10 2.15
CA ILE A 7 16.75 -0.83 1.12
C ILE A 7 17.86 -1.81 0.72
N LEU A 8 17.57 -3.10 0.79
CA LEU A 8 18.52 -4.18 0.50
C LEU A 8 18.57 -4.47 -1.00
N CYS A 9 19.59 -3.97 -1.69
CA CYS A 9 19.71 -3.99 -3.14
C CYS A 9 20.87 -4.85 -3.68
N GLY A 10 21.53 -5.67 -2.85
CA GLY A 10 22.84 -6.24 -3.18
C GLY A 10 22.85 -7.65 -3.79
N GLY A 11 21.71 -8.34 -3.89
CA GLY A 11 21.67 -9.75 -4.30
C GLY A 11 21.69 -9.98 -5.82
N TYR A 12 22.15 -11.16 -6.26
CA TYR A 12 22.21 -11.58 -7.67
C TYR A 12 20.88 -11.70 -8.40
N GLY A 13 19.79 -11.99 -7.66
CA GLY A 13 18.46 -12.15 -8.28
C GLY A 13 18.28 -13.40 -9.15
N LYS A 14 19.03 -14.49 -8.90
CA LYS A 14 19.09 -15.74 -9.72
C LYS A 14 17.73 -16.29 -10.18
N ARG A 15 16.66 -16.13 -9.37
CA ARG A 15 15.30 -16.61 -9.69
C ARG A 15 14.57 -15.80 -10.78
N LEU A 16 15.13 -14.66 -11.20
CA LEU A 16 14.63 -13.84 -12.31
C LEU A 16 15.44 -13.97 -13.59
N LEU A 17 16.35 -14.93 -13.65
CA LEU A 17 17.07 -15.23 -14.91
C LEU A 17 16.07 -15.52 -16.04
N PRO A 18 16.38 -15.09 -17.27
CA PRO A 18 17.59 -14.42 -17.73
C PRO A 18 17.63 -12.88 -17.55
N ILE A 19 16.56 -12.27 -17.03
CA ILE A 19 16.44 -10.80 -16.92
C ILE A 19 17.60 -10.21 -16.10
N THR A 20 17.94 -10.87 -14.99
CA THR A 20 18.97 -10.38 -14.06
C THR A 20 20.40 -10.63 -14.53
N ASN A 21 20.61 -11.29 -15.67
CA ASN A 21 21.92 -11.30 -16.33
C ASN A 21 22.34 -9.90 -16.81
N LYS A 22 21.37 -9.08 -17.22
CA LYS A 22 21.63 -7.76 -17.80
C LYS A 22 21.55 -6.63 -16.77
N ILE A 23 20.61 -6.70 -15.84
CA ILE A 23 20.32 -5.64 -14.86
C ILE A 23 20.14 -6.22 -13.45
N PRO A 24 20.50 -5.50 -12.37
CA PRO A 24 20.27 -6.02 -11.03
C PRO A 24 18.75 -6.06 -10.73
N LYS A 25 18.33 -6.98 -9.88
CA LYS A 25 16.91 -7.25 -9.58
C LYS A 25 16.09 -5.99 -9.20
N PRO A 26 16.58 -5.06 -8.37
CA PRO A 26 15.84 -3.83 -8.04
C PRO A 26 15.55 -2.94 -9.26
N MET A 27 16.37 -3.06 -10.31
CA MET A 27 16.26 -2.26 -11.56
C MET A 27 15.39 -2.91 -12.62
N VAL A 28 14.80 -4.08 -12.35
CA VAL A 28 13.87 -4.73 -13.27
C VAL A 28 12.65 -3.83 -13.48
N ASN A 29 12.36 -3.52 -14.75
CA ASN A 29 11.28 -2.63 -15.12
C ASN A 29 9.90 -3.24 -14.89
N VAL A 30 9.10 -2.54 -14.09
CA VAL A 30 7.67 -2.78 -13.95
C VAL A 30 6.93 -1.59 -14.56
N ASN A 31 6.28 -1.82 -15.71
CA ASN A 31 5.52 -0.78 -16.42
C ASN A 31 6.29 0.54 -16.62
N LYS A 32 7.42 0.48 -17.31
CA LYS A 32 8.25 1.60 -17.78
C LYS A 32 9.25 2.19 -16.78
N LYS A 33 9.24 1.79 -15.50
CA LYS A 33 10.24 2.28 -14.53
C LYS A 33 10.77 1.16 -13.62
N PRO A 34 11.99 1.30 -13.07
CA PRO A 34 12.58 0.31 -12.17
C PRO A 34 11.70 0.04 -10.94
N PHE A 35 11.68 -1.20 -10.47
CA PHE A 35 10.91 -1.56 -9.29
C PHE A 35 11.35 -0.80 -8.04
N LEU A 36 12.65 -0.52 -7.90
CA LEU A 36 13.19 0.26 -6.79
C LEU A 36 12.62 1.69 -6.73
N GLU A 37 12.30 2.30 -7.89
CA GLU A 37 11.70 3.63 -7.92
C GLU A 37 10.33 3.67 -7.23
N TYR A 38 9.52 2.61 -7.37
CA TYR A 38 8.25 2.51 -6.66
C TYR A 38 8.41 2.48 -5.14
N LEU A 39 9.47 1.82 -4.65
CA LEU A 39 9.78 1.79 -3.21
C LEU A 39 10.26 3.16 -2.70
N ILE A 40 11.09 3.85 -3.48
CA ILE A 40 11.55 5.21 -3.16
C ILE A 40 10.37 6.19 -3.15
N GLU A 41 9.49 6.14 -4.16
CA GLU A 41 8.25 6.93 -4.18
C GLU A 41 7.37 6.65 -2.95
N GLN A 42 7.21 5.37 -2.58
CA GLN A 42 6.45 4.98 -1.40
C GLN A 42 7.05 5.57 -0.12
N CYS A 43 8.37 5.53 0.04
CA CYS A 43 9.06 6.15 1.16
C CYS A 43 8.81 7.66 1.20
N LYS A 44 8.96 8.35 0.07
CA LYS A 44 8.72 9.79 -0.06
C LYS A 44 7.29 10.19 0.33
N VAL A 45 6.29 9.48 -0.18
CA VAL A 45 4.86 9.74 0.13
C VAL A 45 4.57 9.54 1.62
N ASN A 46 5.28 8.63 2.29
CA ASN A 46 5.20 8.42 3.73
C ASN A 46 6.11 9.36 4.55
N GLY A 47 6.67 10.40 3.94
CA GLY A 47 7.49 11.42 4.61
C GLY A 47 8.95 11.03 4.84
N ILE A 48 9.41 9.85 4.37
CA ILE A 48 10.82 9.44 4.47
C ILE A 48 11.57 9.98 3.26
N LYS A 49 12.48 10.93 3.52
CA LYS A 49 13.33 11.54 2.48
C LYS A 49 14.78 11.04 2.51
N ASN A 50 15.23 10.40 3.58
CA ASN A 50 16.59 9.86 3.69
C ASN A 50 16.56 8.37 3.33
N ILE A 51 17.18 8.00 2.21
CA ILE A 51 17.25 6.63 1.71
C ILE A 51 18.70 6.15 1.78
N LEU A 52 18.91 4.98 2.35
CA LEU A 52 20.19 4.27 2.31
C LEU A 52 20.02 3.00 1.48
N LEU A 53 20.75 2.91 0.38
CA LEU A 53 20.76 1.73 -0.51
C LEU A 53 21.95 0.83 -0.19
N LEU A 54 21.70 -0.41 0.23
CA LEU A 54 22.74 -1.41 0.48
C LEU A 54 22.95 -2.22 -0.79
N CYS A 55 23.91 -1.79 -1.60
CA CYS A 55 24.15 -2.31 -2.94
C CYS A 55 25.23 -3.41 -2.98
N GLY A 56 25.26 -4.14 -4.08
CA GLY A 56 26.25 -5.19 -4.37
C GLY A 56 26.29 -5.48 -5.87
N TYR A 57 25.62 -6.53 -6.32
CA TYR A 57 25.58 -6.93 -7.72
C TYR A 57 25.15 -5.79 -8.65
N LYS A 58 25.99 -5.47 -9.64
CA LYS A 58 25.73 -4.42 -10.65
C LYS A 58 25.31 -3.08 -10.04
N LYS A 59 25.99 -2.64 -8.97
CA LYS A 59 25.70 -1.42 -8.22
C LYS A 59 25.63 -0.16 -9.08
N ASP A 60 26.42 -0.09 -10.14
CA ASP A 60 26.52 1.09 -11.01
C ASP A 60 25.22 1.39 -11.77
N PHE A 61 24.42 0.36 -12.12
CA PHE A 61 23.09 0.57 -12.68
C PHE A 61 22.16 1.34 -11.74
N ILE A 62 22.27 1.09 -10.43
CA ILE A 62 21.46 1.76 -9.43
C ILE A 62 21.94 3.20 -9.25
N PHE A 63 23.25 3.38 -9.11
CA PHE A 63 23.86 4.70 -8.93
C PHE A 63 23.61 5.62 -10.13
N ASN A 64 23.86 5.14 -11.35
CA ASN A 64 23.67 5.91 -12.57
C ASN A 64 22.22 6.35 -12.80
N TYR A 65 21.24 5.57 -12.32
CA TYR A 65 19.84 5.91 -12.43
C TYR A 65 19.35 6.90 -11.38
N PHE A 66 19.72 6.68 -10.12
CA PHE A 66 19.17 7.44 -8.99
C PHE A 66 20.05 8.61 -8.54
N GLY A 67 21.37 8.57 -8.79
CA GLY A 67 22.32 9.59 -8.32
C GLY A 67 22.20 9.84 -6.82
N ASP A 68 22.22 11.07 -6.41
CA ASP A 68 22.01 11.51 -5.03
C ASP A 68 20.53 11.53 -4.57
N GLY A 69 19.60 11.21 -5.49
CA GLY A 69 18.18 11.16 -5.23
C GLY A 69 17.44 12.50 -5.43
N THR A 70 18.11 13.60 -5.70
CA THR A 70 17.51 14.94 -5.84
C THR A 70 16.40 14.96 -6.91
N LYS A 71 16.64 14.31 -8.05
CA LYS A 71 15.65 14.16 -9.14
C LYS A 71 14.34 13.48 -8.69
N PHE A 72 14.41 12.65 -7.67
CA PHE A 72 13.26 11.91 -7.10
C PHE A 72 12.67 12.62 -5.86
N GLY A 73 13.28 13.73 -5.43
CA GLY A 73 12.86 14.48 -4.25
C GLY A 73 13.16 13.78 -2.92
N VAL A 74 14.24 13.03 -2.88
CA VAL A 74 14.80 12.32 -1.72
C VAL A 74 16.32 12.53 -1.67
N LYS A 75 16.95 12.18 -0.53
CA LYS A 75 18.41 12.12 -0.38
C LYS A 75 18.84 10.68 -0.31
N ILE A 76 19.62 10.20 -1.27
CA ILE A 76 20.11 8.84 -1.35
C ILE A 76 21.57 8.77 -0.92
N ARG A 77 21.87 7.85 -0.02
CA ARG A 77 23.22 7.41 0.31
C ARG A 77 23.39 5.95 -0.06
N TYR A 78 24.60 5.54 -0.30
CA TYR A 78 24.94 4.20 -0.74
C TYR A 78 25.94 3.57 0.23
N HIS A 79 25.78 2.26 0.43
CA HIS A 79 26.80 1.40 1.03
C HIS A 79 27.02 0.22 0.09
N TYR A 80 28.27 -0.10 -0.17
CA TYR A 80 28.66 -1.12 -1.15
C TYR A 80 29.39 -2.27 -0.45
N ASN A 81 28.94 -3.48 -0.74
CA ASN A 81 29.64 -4.72 -0.40
C ASN A 81 29.78 -5.59 -1.65
N GLN A 82 30.68 -6.57 -1.60
CA GLN A 82 30.74 -7.60 -2.64
C GLN A 82 29.41 -8.36 -2.72
N PRO A 83 29.02 -8.84 -3.93
CA PRO A 83 27.71 -9.49 -4.13
C PRO A 83 27.47 -10.71 -3.24
N GLU A 84 28.52 -11.42 -2.82
CA GLU A 84 28.50 -12.62 -1.97
C GLU A 84 28.16 -12.34 -0.51
N VAL A 85 28.38 -11.09 -0.05
CA VAL A 85 28.13 -10.70 1.35
C VAL A 85 26.67 -10.89 1.69
N GLN A 86 26.41 -11.60 2.78
CA GLN A 86 25.05 -11.87 3.27
C GLN A 86 24.29 -10.58 3.63
N THR A 87 23.00 -10.60 3.45
CA THR A 87 22.13 -9.42 3.57
C THR A 87 22.21 -8.76 4.94
N PHE A 88 22.28 -9.55 6.00
CA PHE A 88 22.37 -9.01 7.37
C PHE A 88 23.73 -8.38 7.63
N LYS A 89 24.80 -8.99 7.14
CA LYS A 89 26.15 -8.40 7.26
C LYS A 89 26.23 -7.05 6.56
N ARG A 90 25.60 -6.88 5.37
CA ARG A 90 25.52 -5.56 4.71
C ARG A 90 24.90 -4.49 5.61
N LEU A 91 23.85 -4.85 6.36
CA LEU A 91 23.20 -3.94 7.29
C LEU A 91 24.13 -3.55 8.44
N VAL A 92 24.86 -4.52 8.98
CA VAL A 92 25.81 -4.29 10.10
C VAL A 92 27.01 -3.47 9.62
N ASP A 93 27.56 -3.76 8.45
CA ASP A 93 28.69 -3.00 7.88
C ASP A 93 28.31 -1.53 7.62
N ALA A 94 27.03 -1.27 7.33
CA ALA A 94 26.50 0.07 7.12
C ALA A 94 26.10 0.81 8.42
N GLN A 95 26.37 0.27 9.61
CA GLN A 95 25.89 0.83 10.88
C GLN A 95 26.22 2.31 11.10
N LYS A 96 27.38 2.79 10.65
CA LYS A 96 27.75 4.21 10.76
C LYS A 96 26.81 5.15 10.01
N LEU A 97 26.11 4.64 8.98
CA LEU A 97 25.14 5.38 8.16
C LEU A 97 23.69 5.24 8.66
N LEU A 98 23.44 4.36 9.63
CA LEU A 98 22.12 4.11 10.18
C LEU A 98 21.74 5.12 11.26
N LYS A 99 20.49 5.60 11.20
CA LYS A 99 19.88 6.37 12.29
C LYS A 99 19.45 5.48 13.46
N LYS A 100 19.08 6.09 14.59
CA LYS A 100 18.69 5.37 15.83
C LYS A 100 17.56 4.35 15.58
N GLN A 101 16.65 4.68 14.68
CA GLN A 101 15.58 3.79 14.19
C GLN A 101 15.34 4.06 12.70
N PHE A 102 15.02 3.01 11.97
CA PHE A 102 14.85 3.08 10.52
C PHE A 102 13.83 2.05 10.01
N LEU A 103 13.28 2.31 8.83
CA LEU A 103 12.48 1.36 8.06
C LEU A 103 13.40 0.55 7.16
N LEU A 104 13.44 -0.77 7.32
CA LEU A 104 14.13 -1.68 6.41
C LEU A 104 13.17 -2.23 5.37
N LEU A 105 13.60 -2.24 4.10
CA LEU A 105 12.83 -2.76 2.97
C LEU A 105 13.63 -3.78 2.16
N TYR A 106 12.95 -4.85 1.72
CA TYR A 106 13.48 -5.71 0.65
C TYR A 106 13.17 -5.07 -0.70
N SER A 107 14.17 -5.00 -1.57
CA SER A 107 14.05 -4.34 -2.88
C SER A 107 13.22 -5.12 -3.91
N ASP A 108 12.66 -6.25 -3.56
CA ASP A 108 11.88 -7.12 -4.46
C ASP A 108 10.43 -7.34 -4.03
N ASN A 109 10.02 -6.71 -2.94
CA ASN A 109 8.66 -6.76 -2.43
C ASN A 109 8.03 -5.36 -2.37
N TYR A 110 6.74 -5.27 -2.62
CA TYR A 110 5.93 -4.07 -2.46
C TYR A 110 4.65 -4.41 -1.72
N SER A 111 4.34 -3.63 -0.69
CA SER A 111 3.07 -3.73 0.04
C SER A 111 2.61 -2.32 0.38
N ASP A 112 1.30 -2.09 0.45
CA ASP A 112 0.78 -0.78 0.81
C ASP A 112 1.22 -0.44 2.24
N LEU A 113 2.08 0.58 2.34
CA LEU A 113 2.67 1.03 3.59
C LEU A 113 1.89 2.22 4.15
N ASN A 114 1.42 2.09 5.38
CA ASN A 114 1.05 3.23 6.22
C ASN A 114 2.06 3.37 7.34
N LEU A 115 3.07 4.19 7.11
CA LEU A 115 4.15 4.36 8.07
C LEU A 115 3.66 4.92 9.40
N HIS A 116 2.66 5.80 9.39
CA HIS A 116 2.10 6.37 10.61
C HIS A 116 1.47 5.28 11.49
N GLN A 117 0.62 4.41 10.92
CA GLN A 117 0.02 3.30 11.67
C GLN A 117 1.06 2.27 12.11
N LEU A 118 2.03 1.96 11.23
CA LEU A 118 3.10 1.03 11.56
C LEU A 118 3.99 1.57 12.70
N LYS A 119 4.31 2.87 12.65
CA LYS A 119 5.08 3.54 13.70
C LYS A 119 4.31 3.63 15.01
N LYS A 120 3.02 3.98 14.95
CA LYS A 120 2.16 3.98 16.15
C LYS A 120 2.18 2.61 16.82
N LYS A 121 1.94 1.53 16.06
CA LYS A 121 2.01 0.16 16.62
C LYS A 121 3.39 -0.17 17.18
N PHE A 122 4.47 0.29 16.54
CA PHE A 122 5.83 0.09 17.03
C PHE A 122 6.07 0.77 18.38
N ASP A 123 5.52 1.97 18.57
CA ASP A 123 5.64 2.74 19.81
C ASP A 123 4.72 2.18 20.92
N ASP A 124 3.45 1.90 20.58
CA ASP A 124 2.46 1.33 21.52
C ASP A 124 2.94 0.00 22.13
N LEU A 125 3.73 -0.78 21.38
CA LEU A 125 4.32 -2.04 21.84
C LEU A 125 5.71 -1.88 22.48
N ASP A 126 6.24 -0.65 22.63
CA ASP A 126 7.64 -0.37 22.97
C ASP A 126 8.64 -1.31 22.26
N SER A 127 8.39 -1.51 20.99
CA SER A 127 9.11 -2.51 20.21
C SER A 127 10.52 -2.01 19.85
N SER A 128 11.46 -2.93 19.83
CA SER A 128 12.78 -2.67 19.23
C SER A 128 12.92 -3.25 17.83
N PHE A 129 12.03 -4.19 17.48
CA PHE A 129 11.98 -4.83 16.18
C PHE A 129 10.54 -5.20 15.83
N LEU A 130 9.99 -4.57 14.80
CA LEU A 130 8.67 -4.86 14.25
C LEU A 130 8.81 -5.35 12.82
N ILE A 131 8.32 -6.55 12.52
CA ILE A 131 8.26 -7.08 11.16
C ILE A 131 6.84 -6.99 10.63
N THR A 132 6.70 -6.87 9.31
CA THR A 132 5.40 -6.96 8.66
C THR A 132 5.24 -8.32 8.00
N ILE A 133 4.12 -8.96 8.28
CA ILE A 133 3.75 -10.28 7.76
C ILE A 133 2.46 -10.19 6.93
N CYS A 134 2.29 -11.13 6.02
CA CYS A 134 1.09 -11.26 5.20
C CYS A 134 0.53 -12.67 5.29
N LYS A 135 -0.79 -12.81 5.33
CA LYS A 135 -1.46 -14.11 5.31
C LYS A 135 -1.17 -14.82 3.99
N LYS A 136 -0.56 -15.98 4.06
CA LYS A 136 -0.19 -16.79 2.89
C LYS A 136 0.03 -18.24 3.27
N LYS A 137 -0.76 -19.14 2.70
CA LYS A 137 -0.56 -20.59 2.84
C LYS A 137 0.84 -20.98 2.33
N GLY A 138 1.55 -21.78 3.08
CA GLY A 138 2.93 -22.18 2.76
C GLY A 138 3.92 -21.01 2.96
N GLY A 139 3.77 -20.25 4.02
CA GLY A 139 4.69 -19.17 4.41
C GLY A 139 5.89 -19.65 5.22
N ASN A 140 6.41 -18.75 6.05
CA ASN A 140 7.56 -19.03 6.94
C ASN A 140 7.37 -18.50 8.38
N ILE A 141 6.17 -18.01 8.72
CA ILE A 141 5.84 -17.53 10.07
C ILE A 141 4.70 -18.36 10.64
N ILE A 142 4.88 -18.81 11.89
CA ILE A 142 3.84 -19.43 12.71
C ILE A 142 3.55 -18.48 13.87
N LEU A 143 2.29 -18.12 14.03
CA LEU A 143 1.81 -17.27 15.12
C LEU A 143 1.26 -18.14 16.26
N ASP A 144 1.54 -17.70 17.48
CA ASP A 144 0.82 -18.14 18.67
C ASP A 144 -0.49 -17.33 18.75
N LYS A 145 -1.61 -18.02 18.55
CA LYS A 145 -2.93 -17.38 18.54
C LYS A 145 -3.39 -16.88 19.91
N LYS A 146 -2.90 -17.51 21.02
CA LYS A 146 -3.28 -17.13 22.39
C LYS A 146 -2.58 -15.87 22.85
N ASN A 147 -1.29 -15.71 22.49
CA ASN A 147 -0.44 -14.65 23.00
C ASN A 147 -0.17 -13.54 21.97
N GLU A 148 -0.77 -13.61 20.78
CA GLU A 148 -0.53 -12.68 19.66
C GLU A 148 0.97 -12.43 19.37
N LYS A 149 1.80 -13.49 19.48
CA LYS A 149 3.25 -13.43 19.28
C LYS A 149 3.68 -14.33 18.13
N ILE A 150 4.86 -14.05 17.59
CA ILE A 150 5.50 -14.97 16.65
C ILE A 150 6.05 -16.14 17.43
N GLN A 151 5.51 -17.33 17.15
CA GLN A 151 5.96 -18.58 17.77
C GLN A 151 7.23 -19.10 17.10
N ARG A 152 7.25 -19.13 15.76
CA ARG A 152 8.38 -19.66 14.97
C ARG A 152 8.59 -18.89 13.68
N TYR A 153 9.85 -18.75 13.31
CA TYR A 153 10.31 -18.37 11.98
C TYR A 153 10.97 -19.58 11.32
N LEU A 154 10.47 -19.99 10.18
CA LEU A 154 10.96 -21.16 9.45
C LEU A 154 11.97 -20.72 8.39
N PHE A 155 13.13 -21.34 8.33
CA PHE A 155 14.16 -21.09 7.32
C PHE A 155 13.71 -21.50 5.90
N LYS A 156 12.86 -22.52 5.82
CA LYS A 156 12.19 -22.96 4.58
C LYS A 156 10.69 -22.77 4.73
N LYS A 157 10.03 -22.47 3.63
CA LYS A 157 8.56 -22.39 3.59
C LYS A 157 7.93 -23.74 3.92
N SER A 158 6.85 -23.73 4.69
CA SER A 158 6.16 -24.95 5.12
C SER A 158 4.64 -24.82 4.94
N LYS A 159 3.99 -25.92 4.58
CA LYS A 159 2.53 -26.01 4.51
C LYS A 159 1.84 -25.73 5.85
N SER A 160 2.54 -25.97 6.97
CA SER A 160 2.04 -25.68 8.32
C SER A 160 2.00 -24.18 8.66
N SER A 161 2.66 -23.34 7.87
CA SER A 161 2.68 -21.87 8.07
C SER A 161 1.63 -21.18 7.21
N ASN A 162 0.90 -20.24 7.82
CA ASN A 162 -0.12 -19.43 7.15
C ASN A 162 0.28 -17.96 6.97
N PHE A 163 1.52 -17.60 7.32
CA PHE A 163 2.03 -16.24 7.19
C PHE A 163 3.43 -16.23 6.57
N VAL A 164 3.73 -15.15 5.86
CA VAL A 164 5.04 -14.89 5.26
C VAL A 164 5.53 -13.50 5.68
N GLU A 165 6.79 -13.40 6.05
CA GLU A 165 7.49 -12.13 6.24
C GLU A 165 7.71 -11.48 4.87
N ILE A 166 7.42 -10.16 4.75
CA ILE A 166 7.35 -9.46 3.47
C ILE A 166 8.41 -8.38 3.27
N GLY A 167 9.39 -8.26 4.17
CA GLY A 167 10.51 -7.33 4.01
C GLY A 167 10.17 -5.87 4.30
N TYR A 168 9.25 -5.60 5.21
CA TYR A 168 8.93 -4.28 5.75
C TYR A 168 9.10 -4.32 7.26
N MET A 169 10.16 -3.67 7.78
CA MET A 169 10.55 -3.80 9.19
C MET A 169 10.92 -2.46 9.78
N ILE A 170 10.52 -2.21 11.03
CA ILE A 170 11.07 -1.11 11.82
C ILE A 170 12.06 -1.69 12.82
N ILE A 171 13.27 -1.14 12.82
CA ILE A 171 14.38 -1.64 13.63
C ILE A 171 15.01 -0.48 14.42
N LYS A 172 15.16 -0.65 15.75
CA LYS A 172 16.06 0.20 16.55
C LYS A 172 17.50 -0.26 16.32
N LYS A 173 18.40 0.66 15.96
CA LYS A 173 19.82 0.35 15.69
C LYS A 173 20.51 -0.38 16.84
N ILE A 174 20.11 -0.11 18.07
CA ILE A 174 20.71 -0.66 19.28
C ILE A 174 20.66 -2.20 19.36
N ILE A 175 19.72 -2.85 18.66
CA ILE A 175 19.62 -4.31 18.65
C ILE A 175 20.59 -4.99 17.66
N LEU A 176 21.25 -4.21 16.81
CA LEU A 176 22.22 -4.75 15.86
C LEU A 176 23.55 -5.05 16.60
N PRO A 177 24.20 -6.18 16.31
CA PRO A 177 25.52 -6.48 16.87
C PRO A 177 26.54 -5.44 16.41
N LYS A 178 27.45 -5.05 17.28
CA LYS A 178 28.49 -4.06 16.95
C LYS A 178 29.44 -4.55 15.85
N ILE A 179 29.76 -5.83 15.85
CA ILE A 179 30.64 -6.49 14.87
C ILE A 179 30.07 -7.87 14.55
N ILE A 180 30.09 -8.28 13.29
CA ILE A 180 29.87 -9.66 12.87
C ILE A 180 31.20 -10.26 12.44
N ILE A 181 31.77 -11.12 13.26
CA ILE A 181 32.99 -11.89 12.97
C ILE A 181 32.62 -13.02 11.98
N ASN A 182 31.48 -13.66 12.16
CA ASN A 182 31.01 -14.72 11.28
C ASN A 182 30.35 -14.16 10.01
N LYS A 183 30.96 -14.41 8.84
CA LYS A 183 30.44 -14.00 7.52
C LYS A 183 29.09 -14.62 7.14
N GLU A 184 28.66 -15.67 7.82
CA GLU A 184 27.48 -16.48 7.48
C GLU A 184 26.19 -16.06 8.20
N LEU A 185 26.21 -15.04 9.07
CA LEU A 185 25.01 -14.64 9.78
C LEU A 185 23.96 -14.06 8.81
N SER A 186 22.97 -14.88 8.51
CA SER A 186 21.88 -14.51 7.63
C SER A 186 20.85 -13.63 8.36
N PHE A 187 20.05 -12.88 7.60
CA PHE A 187 18.95 -12.10 8.17
C PHE A 187 17.91 -13.01 8.86
N ASN A 188 17.71 -14.21 8.31
CA ASN A 188 16.81 -15.22 8.88
C ASN A 188 17.29 -15.69 10.27
N THR A 189 18.59 -15.90 10.42
CA THR A 189 19.19 -16.26 11.73
C THR A 189 18.96 -15.16 12.75
N PHE A 190 19.20 -13.89 12.36
CA PHE A 190 18.95 -12.75 13.23
C PHE A 190 17.49 -12.65 13.67
N ILE A 191 16.53 -12.79 12.75
CA ILE A 191 15.10 -12.82 13.10
C ILE A 191 14.79 -13.94 14.08
N HIS A 192 15.31 -15.13 13.83
CA HIS A 192 15.09 -16.30 14.70
C HIS A 192 15.61 -16.06 16.12
N GLU A 193 16.79 -15.46 16.26
CA GLU A 193 17.33 -15.08 17.57
C GLU A 193 16.48 -14.03 18.29
N GLN A 194 15.97 -13.03 17.57
CA GLN A 194 15.09 -12.02 18.17
C GLN A 194 13.75 -12.62 18.64
N ILE A 195 13.25 -13.63 17.94
CA ILE A 195 12.06 -14.39 18.36
C ILE A 195 12.35 -15.15 19.67
N LYS A 196 13.47 -15.88 19.74
CA LYS A 196 13.88 -16.59 20.97
C LYS A 196 14.00 -15.63 22.17
N LYS A 197 14.53 -14.44 21.95
CA LYS A 197 14.64 -13.37 22.97
C LYS A 197 13.33 -12.65 23.27
N LYS A 198 12.22 -13.00 22.61
CA LYS A 198 10.89 -12.34 22.69
C LYS A 198 10.93 -10.82 22.44
N LYS A 199 11.89 -10.36 21.63
CA LYS A 199 12.14 -8.94 21.34
C LYS A 199 11.59 -8.47 19.99
N ILE A 200 10.78 -9.32 19.33
CA ILE A 200 10.21 -9.04 18.01
C ILE A 200 8.69 -9.01 18.08
N ASN A 201 8.11 -8.00 17.49
CA ASN A 201 6.68 -7.87 17.29
C ASN A 201 6.34 -7.93 15.80
N TYR A 202 5.05 -8.03 15.46
CA TYR A 202 4.62 -8.10 14.08
C TYR A 202 3.44 -7.18 13.79
N ASN A 203 3.35 -6.80 12.52
CA ASN A 203 2.18 -6.15 11.93
C ASN A 203 1.65 -7.03 10.79
N ILE A 204 0.33 -7.11 10.62
CA ILE A 204 -0.28 -7.84 9.51
C ILE A 204 -0.66 -6.85 8.43
N ASN A 205 -0.19 -7.11 7.20
CA ASN A 205 -0.71 -6.49 5.99
C ASN A 205 -1.49 -7.54 5.19
N GLU A 206 -2.56 -7.09 4.52
CA GLU A 206 -3.43 -8.02 3.77
C GLU A 206 -2.80 -8.50 2.48
N ASN A 207 -2.03 -7.65 1.80
CA ASN A 207 -1.48 -7.94 0.48
C ASN A 207 -0.02 -7.51 0.33
N TYR A 208 0.74 -8.26 -0.47
CA TYR A 208 2.03 -7.83 -0.98
C TYR A 208 2.26 -8.34 -2.40
N LEU A 209 3.04 -7.59 -3.15
CA LEU A 209 3.51 -7.91 -4.49
C LEU A 209 4.98 -8.22 -4.44
N SER A 210 5.46 -9.05 -5.36
CA SER A 210 6.86 -9.42 -5.38
C SER A 210 7.35 -9.61 -6.82
N ILE A 211 8.60 -9.28 -7.06
CA ILE A 211 9.31 -9.60 -8.29
C ILE A 211 10.38 -10.68 -8.06
N SER A 212 10.18 -11.55 -7.06
CA SER A 212 11.19 -12.54 -6.67
C SER A 212 11.41 -13.67 -7.68
N ASP A 213 10.44 -13.92 -8.56
CA ASP A 213 10.48 -14.89 -9.65
C ASP A 213 9.62 -14.42 -10.83
N LEU A 214 9.71 -15.10 -11.97
CA LEU A 214 9.03 -14.71 -13.23
C LEU A 214 7.49 -14.69 -13.09
N SER A 215 6.91 -15.63 -12.37
CA SER A 215 5.45 -15.70 -12.17
C SER A 215 4.97 -14.50 -11.35
N ARG A 216 5.62 -14.23 -10.24
CA ARG A 216 5.32 -13.06 -9.39
C ARG A 216 5.60 -11.75 -10.10
N TYR A 217 6.67 -11.67 -10.89
CA TYR A 217 6.96 -10.50 -11.72
C TYR A 217 5.82 -10.19 -12.70
N LYS A 218 5.32 -11.22 -13.44
CA LYS A 218 4.15 -11.06 -14.33
C LYS A 218 2.93 -10.55 -13.57
N ASN A 219 2.64 -11.11 -12.40
CA ASN A 219 1.54 -10.67 -11.56
C ASN A 219 1.74 -9.23 -11.08
N THR A 220 2.92 -8.88 -10.61
CA THR A 220 3.26 -7.51 -10.17
C THR A 220 3.07 -6.51 -11.30
N LYS A 221 3.53 -6.82 -12.52
CA LYS A 221 3.28 -5.95 -13.70
C LYS A 221 1.79 -5.69 -13.93
N LYS A 222 0.96 -6.73 -13.77
CA LYS A 222 -0.50 -6.61 -13.93
C LYS A 222 -1.09 -5.65 -12.89
N TYR A 223 -0.69 -5.77 -11.62
CA TYR A 223 -1.13 -4.88 -10.55
C TYR A 223 -0.67 -3.43 -10.76
N PHE A 224 0.59 -3.24 -11.13
CA PHE A 224 1.13 -1.90 -11.37
C PHE A 224 0.63 -1.25 -12.68
N LYS A 225 -0.08 -2.01 -13.53
CA LYS A 225 -0.75 -1.48 -14.73
C LYS A 225 -2.01 -0.68 -14.36
N ASN A 226 -1.98 0.03 -13.24
CA ASN A 226 -3.13 0.62 -12.58
C ASN A 226 -3.83 1.67 -13.47
N ASN A 227 -4.96 1.28 -14.02
CA ASN A 227 -5.83 2.11 -14.82
C ASN A 227 -7.21 2.24 -14.14
N VAL A 228 -7.17 2.47 -12.81
CA VAL A 228 -8.34 2.47 -11.93
C VAL A 228 -8.56 3.86 -11.34
N ILE A 229 -9.83 4.27 -11.31
CA ILE A 229 -10.32 5.40 -10.52
C ILE A 229 -11.48 4.89 -9.67
N LEU A 230 -11.51 5.28 -8.43
CA LEU A 230 -12.63 5.07 -7.52
C LEU A 230 -13.45 6.36 -7.44
N VAL A 231 -14.76 6.24 -7.29
CA VAL A 231 -15.67 7.39 -7.20
C VAL A 231 -16.74 7.14 -6.15
N ASP A 232 -17.25 8.20 -5.51
CA ASP A 232 -18.51 8.10 -4.77
C ASP A 232 -19.70 8.08 -5.72
N ARG A 233 -20.86 7.76 -5.20
CA ARG A 233 -22.12 7.78 -5.94
C ARG A 233 -22.85 9.10 -5.77
N ASP A 234 -23.34 9.37 -4.57
CA ASP A 234 -24.19 10.51 -4.28
C ASP A 234 -23.36 11.79 -4.14
N GLY A 235 -23.66 12.83 -4.91
CA GLY A 235 -22.87 14.05 -5.02
C GLY A 235 -21.76 13.97 -6.07
N VAL A 236 -21.41 12.77 -6.57
CA VAL A 236 -20.39 12.55 -7.61
C VAL A 236 -21.00 12.02 -8.90
N LEU A 237 -21.47 10.78 -8.95
CA LEU A 237 -22.08 10.21 -10.15
C LEU A 237 -23.50 10.72 -10.39
N ASN A 238 -24.25 10.92 -9.32
CA ASN A 238 -25.54 11.58 -9.32
C ASN A 238 -25.54 12.74 -8.31
N GLU A 239 -26.46 13.67 -8.51
CA GLU A 239 -26.69 14.76 -7.56
C GLU A 239 -27.24 14.19 -6.24
N LYS A 240 -26.97 14.88 -5.12
CA LYS A 240 -27.63 14.56 -3.85
C LYS A 240 -29.11 14.86 -3.97
N ASN A 241 -29.93 14.01 -3.36
CA ASN A 241 -31.35 14.32 -3.26
C ASN A 241 -31.54 15.54 -2.35
N LYS A 242 -32.32 16.52 -2.79
CA LYS A 242 -32.57 17.76 -2.04
C LYS A 242 -33.57 17.57 -0.89
N PHE A 243 -34.46 16.58 -1.00
CA PHE A 243 -35.56 16.37 -0.06
C PHE A 243 -35.35 15.18 0.88
N HIS A 244 -34.47 14.25 0.49
CA HIS A 244 -34.21 13.01 1.23
C HIS A 244 -32.71 12.74 1.34
N PHE A 245 -32.30 12.06 2.39
CA PHE A 245 -30.89 11.65 2.55
C PHE A 245 -30.40 10.66 1.48
N TYR A 246 -31.34 9.95 0.83
CA TYR A 246 -31.01 8.91 -0.15
C TYR A 246 -31.86 9.07 -1.42
N VAL A 247 -31.29 8.64 -2.55
CA VAL A 247 -32.05 8.42 -3.81
C VAL A 247 -32.73 7.06 -3.65
N ARG A 248 -34.07 7.06 -3.47
CA ARG A 248 -34.87 5.88 -3.11
C ARG A 248 -35.33 5.07 -4.32
N ASN A 249 -35.49 5.71 -5.44
CA ASN A 249 -35.97 5.10 -6.69
C ASN A 249 -35.42 5.84 -7.92
N ILE A 250 -35.71 5.30 -9.10
CA ILE A 250 -35.18 5.83 -10.37
C ILE A 250 -35.72 7.23 -10.71
N ASN A 251 -36.91 7.61 -10.26
CA ASN A 251 -37.52 8.91 -10.53
C ASN A 251 -36.83 10.03 -9.75
N GLU A 252 -36.19 9.71 -8.63
CA GLU A 252 -35.42 10.64 -7.83
C GLU A 252 -33.96 10.77 -8.32
N LEU A 253 -33.55 9.96 -9.30
CA LEU A 253 -32.15 9.91 -9.75
C LEU A 253 -31.85 11.00 -10.75
N ASN A 254 -31.04 11.99 -10.34
CA ASN A 254 -30.49 13.01 -11.21
C ASN A 254 -28.99 12.76 -11.45
N ILE A 255 -28.60 12.52 -12.71
CA ILE A 255 -27.19 12.33 -13.06
C ILE A 255 -26.42 13.65 -12.96
N ASN A 256 -25.29 13.64 -12.30
CA ASN A 256 -24.42 14.81 -12.17
C ASN A 256 -23.70 15.13 -13.51
N LYS A 257 -24.32 15.95 -14.32
CA LYS A 257 -23.78 16.36 -15.64
C LYS A 257 -22.53 17.23 -15.50
N ILE A 258 -22.46 18.04 -14.43
CA ILE A 258 -21.29 18.91 -14.14
C ILE A 258 -20.07 18.02 -13.85
N PHE A 259 -20.23 16.97 -13.06
CA PHE A 259 -19.18 16.01 -12.82
C PHE A 259 -18.65 15.39 -14.12
N ILE A 260 -19.55 14.98 -15.02
CA ILE A 260 -19.15 14.39 -16.30
C ILE A 260 -18.39 15.42 -17.16
N LYS A 261 -18.83 16.69 -17.18
CA LYS A 261 -18.15 17.77 -17.90
C LYS A 261 -16.72 17.97 -17.39
N ASN A 262 -16.54 18.05 -16.08
CA ASN A 262 -15.26 18.39 -15.45
C ASN A 262 -14.30 17.18 -15.39
N TYR A 263 -14.80 15.99 -15.09
CA TYR A 263 -13.96 14.81 -14.80
C TYR A 263 -14.09 13.69 -15.82
N GLY A 264 -15.03 13.73 -16.73
CA GLY A 264 -15.29 12.68 -17.72
C GLY A 264 -14.05 12.33 -18.56
N LYS A 265 -13.19 13.30 -18.90
CA LYS A 265 -11.94 13.06 -19.64
C LYS A 265 -10.97 12.18 -18.86
N ILE A 266 -10.88 12.35 -17.54
CA ILE A 266 -10.01 11.56 -16.65
C ILE A 266 -10.54 10.13 -16.52
N LEU A 267 -11.87 9.93 -16.53
CA LEU A 267 -12.53 8.65 -16.35
C LEU A 267 -12.51 7.79 -17.61
N ARG A 268 -12.46 8.42 -18.79
CA ARG A 268 -12.40 7.67 -20.06
C ARG A 268 -11.11 6.85 -20.12
N ASN A 269 -11.23 5.62 -20.65
CA ASN A 269 -10.12 4.65 -20.70
C ASN A 269 -9.61 4.16 -19.33
N LYS A 270 -10.35 4.41 -18.25
CA LYS A 270 -10.09 3.90 -16.91
C LYS A 270 -11.14 2.85 -16.52
N LYS A 271 -10.79 1.95 -15.62
CA LYS A 271 -11.74 1.12 -14.90
C LYS A 271 -12.25 1.94 -13.72
N VAL A 272 -13.53 2.28 -13.74
CA VAL A 272 -14.15 3.04 -12.66
C VAL A 272 -14.89 2.08 -11.73
N PHE A 273 -14.66 2.22 -10.41
CA PHE A 273 -15.42 1.50 -9.39
C PHE A 273 -16.06 2.51 -8.45
N CYS A 274 -17.30 2.27 -8.10
CA CYS A 274 -18.03 3.11 -7.16
C CYS A 274 -17.90 2.55 -5.74
N ILE A 275 -17.59 3.43 -4.77
CA ILE A 275 -17.51 3.12 -3.34
C ILE A 275 -18.53 3.99 -2.62
N THR A 276 -19.61 3.41 -2.12
CA THR A 276 -20.75 4.20 -1.63
C THR A 276 -21.36 3.69 -0.33
N ASN A 277 -21.76 4.62 0.53
CA ASN A 277 -22.55 4.34 1.72
C ASN A 277 -24.04 4.42 1.38
N GLN A 278 -24.78 3.34 1.61
CA GLN A 278 -26.22 3.24 1.32
C GLN A 278 -26.97 2.73 2.55
N ALA A 279 -26.89 3.48 3.63
CA ALA A 279 -27.56 3.12 4.89
C ALA A 279 -29.11 3.18 4.79
N GLY A 280 -29.65 3.79 3.74
CA GLY A 280 -31.09 3.72 3.44
C GLY A 280 -31.64 2.31 3.35
N ILE A 281 -30.79 1.31 3.08
CA ILE A 281 -31.17 -0.12 3.12
C ILE A 281 -31.46 -0.53 4.58
N SER A 282 -30.58 -0.16 5.54
CA SER A 282 -30.76 -0.53 6.95
C SER A 282 -31.81 0.29 7.67
N THR A 283 -32.17 1.48 7.14
CA THR A 283 -33.24 2.32 7.69
C THR A 283 -34.60 2.05 7.05
N GLY A 284 -34.66 1.22 5.98
CA GLY A 284 -35.89 0.94 5.24
C GLY A 284 -36.26 1.99 4.18
N ASP A 285 -35.50 3.08 4.05
CA ASP A 285 -35.76 4.16 3.08
C ASP A 285 -35.50 3.73 1.62
N LEU A 286 -34.66 2.71 1.42
CA LEU A 286 -34.24 2.22 0.11
C LEU A 286 -34.25 0.69 0.07
N THR A 287 -34.95 0.13 -0.88
CA THR A 287 -34.94 -1.33 -1.11
C THR A 287 -33.73 -1.77 -1.93
N GLU A 288 -33.27 -3.02 -1.73
CA GLU A 288 -32.19 -3.59 -2.55
C GLU A 288 -32.57 -3.63 -4.05
N LYS A 289 -33.83 -3.91 -4.35
CA LYS A 289 -34.38 -3.93 -5.74
C LYS A 289 -34.19 -2.56 -6.39
N ASN A 290 -34.62 -1.49 -5.71
CA ASN A 290 -34.46 -0.12 -6.23
C ASN A 290 -32.99 0.28 -6.37
N LEU A 291 -32.15 -0.07 -5.40
CA LEU A 291 -30.71 0.19 -5.48
C LEU A 291 -30.07 -0.45 -6.71
N LEU A 292 -30.44 -1.71 -7.03
CA LEU A 292 -29.95 -2.40 -8.21
C LEU A 292 -30.43 -1.72 -9.51
N ILE A 293 -31.68 -1.25 -9.55
CA ILE A 293 -32.22 -0.52 -10.72
C ILE A 293 -31.43 0.78 -10.93
N ILE A 294 -31.23 1.57 -9.86
CA ILE A 294 -30.45 2.80 -9.88
C ILE A 294 -29.02 2.53 -10.41
N HIS A 295 -28.34 1.52 -9.87
CA HIS A 295 -26.98 1.19 -10.29
C HIS A 295 -26.91 0.72 -11.74
N LYS A 296 -27.87 -0.07 -12.22
CA LYS A 296 -27.98 -0.48 -13.63
C LYS A 296 -28.15 0.74 -14.54
N TYR A 297 -28.99 1.68 -14.16
CA TYR A 297 -29.21 2.92 -14.91
C TYR A 297 -27.93 3.77 -14.98
N ILE A 298 -27.31 4.05 -13.84
CA ILE A 298 -26.05 4.80 -13.76
C ILE A 298 -25.00 4.15 -14.67
N LYS A 299 -24.81 2.84 -14.55
CA LYS A 299 -23.84 2.09 -15.37
C LYS A 299 -24.13 2.24 -16.87
N LYS A 300 -25.40 2.10 -17.28
CA LYS A 300 -25.83 2.27 -18.68
C LYS A 300 -25.61 3.70 -19.18
N TYR A 301 -25.95 4.70 -18.37
CA TYR A 301 -25.80 6.11 -18.71
C TYR A 301 -24.33 6.49 -18.92
N PHE A 302 -23.47 6.15 -17.95
CA PHE A 302 -22.03 6.44 -18.03
C PHE A 302 -21.33 5.69 -19.16
N LYS A 303 -21.76 4.47 -19.47
CA LYS A 303 -21.25 3.71 -20.63
C LYS A 303 -21.48 4.46 -21.95
N LYS A 304 -22.67 5.10 -22.14
CA LYS A 304 -22.95 5.96 -23.30
C LYS A 304 -22.02 7.18 -23.38
N LYS A 305 -21.46 7.61 -22.25
CA LYS A 305 -20.44 8.71 -22.18
C LYS A 305 -19.01 8.18 -22.28
N LYS A 306 -18.79 6.93 -22.67
CA LYS A 306 -17.50 6.24 -22.78
C LYS A 306 -16.76 6.13 -21.42
N ILE A 307 -17.51 6.06 -20.31
CA ILE A 307 -17.01 5.86 -18.94
C ILE A 307 -17.51 4.48 -18.48
N ASP A 308 -16.57 3.60 -18.15
CA ASP A 308 -16.84 2.18 -17.86
C ASP A 308 -16.83 1.93 -16.35
N ILE A 309 -18.01 2.10 -15.72
CA ILE A 309 -18.21 1.73 -14.31
C ILE A 309 -18.31 0.21 -14.23
N LYS A 310 -17.27 -0.43 -13.70
CA LYS A 310 -17.15 -1.89 -13.63
C LYS A 310 -18.02 -2.49 -12.54
N ASP A 311 -17.98 -1.89 -11.34
CA ASP A 311 -18.66 -2.45 -10.17
C ASP A 311 -19.03 -1.36 -9.15
N PHE A 312 -19.95 -1.71 -8.24
CA PHE A 312 -20.36 -0.91 -7.10
C PHE A 312 -20.04 -1.66 -5.82
N PHE A 313 -19.27 -1.06 -4.93
CA PHE A 313 -18.99 -1.53 -3.59
C PHE A 313 -19.82 -0.73 -2.60
N ILE A 314 -20.68 -1.41 -1.88
CA ILE A 314 -21.79 -0.80 -1.15
C ILE A 314 -21.69 -1.15 0.32
N SER A 315 -21.72 -0.15 1.18
CA SER A 315 -21.98 -0.34 2.60
C SER A 315 -23.45 -0.13 2.88
N LYS A 316 -24.12 -1.17 3.36
CA LYS A 316 -25.52 -1.15 3.77
C LYS A 316 -25.67 -0.90 5.28
N HIS A 317 -24.56 -0.74 6.01
CA HIS A 317 -24.56 -0.56 7.45
C HIS A 317 -25.21 0.75 7.86
N HIS A 318 -25.95 0.73 8.95
CA HIS A 318 -26.60 1.89 9.55
C HIS A 318 -25.61 3.03 9.78
N PHE A 319 -26.08 4.28 9.74
CA PHE A 319 -25.20 5.46 9.81
C PHE A 319 -24.46 5.59 11.14
N ASN A 320 -24.98 5.02 12.24
CA ASN A 320 -24.29 4.96 13.53
C ASN A 320 -23.29 3.79 13.65
N SER A 321 -23.20 2.92 12.62
CA SER A 321 -22.29 1.78 12.65
C SER A 321 -20.84 2.23 12.47
N LYS A 322 -19.95 1.74 13.31
CA LYS A 322 -18.48 1.87 13.15
C LYS A 322 -17.89 0.78 12.26
N HIS A 323 -18.69 0.11 11.42
CA HIS A 323 -18.24 -0.98 10.59
C HIS A 323 -17.17 -0.51 9.58
N ILE A 324 -16.12 -1.32 9.39
CA ILE A 324 -14.97 -0.98 8.53
C ILE A 324 -15.36 -0.69 7.07
N ASP A 325 -16.44 -1.32 6.56
CA ASP A 325 -16.93 -1.11 5.20
C ASP A 325 -17.66 0.23 5.01
N ARG A 326 -18.05 0.88 6.10
CA ARG A 326 -18.72 2.18 6.02
C ARG A 326 -17.70 3.31 6.06
N LYS A 327 -17.70 4.18 5.02
CA LYS A 327 -16.88 5.40 5.05
C LYS A 327 -17.20 6.22 6.31
N PRO A 328 -16.17 6.65 7.08
CA PRO A 328 -14.75 6.78 6.72
C PRO A 328 -13.91 5.50 6.87
N GLY A 329 -14.49 4.33 7.14
CA GLY A 329 -13.77 3.06 7.12
C GLY A 329 -13.30 2.70 5.70
N PRO A 330 -12.10 2.07 5.57
CA PRO A 330 -11.50 1.74 4.28
C PRO A 330 -11.89 0.36 3.71
N GLY A 331 -12.77 -0.40 4.37
CA GLY A 331 -13.03 -1.80 4.04
C GLY A 331 -13.45 -2.05 2.59
N LEU A 332 -14.36 -1.21 2.04
CA LEU A 332 -14.77 -1.35 0.63
C LEU A 332 -13.66 -1.06 -0.35
N PHE A 333 -12.72 -0.17 -0.02
CA PHE A 333 -11.53 0.08 -0.84
C PHE A 333 -10.65 -1.16 -0.90
N PHE A 334 -10.44 -1.82 0.22
CA PHE A 334 -9.67 -3.07 0.30
C PHE A 334 -10.35 -4.19 -0.51
N LYS A 335 -11.67 -4.37 -0.35
CA LYS A 335 -12.45 -5.34 -1.11
C LYS A 335 -12.36 -5.10 -2.62
N ALA A 336 -12.45 -3.85 -3.06
CA ALA A 336 -12.30 -3.48 -4.47
C ALA A 336 -10.89 -3.79 -4.99
N SER A 337 -9.86 -3.40 -4.25
CA SER A 337 -8.46 -3.67 -4.58
C SER A 337 -8.17 -5.17 -4.65
N GLU A 338 -8.68 -5.95 -3.71
CA GLU A 338 -8.51 -7.40 -3.68
C GLU A 338 -9.21 -8.08 -4.86
N LYS A 339 -10.49 -7.76 -5.10
CA LYS A 339 -11.27 -8.36 -6.19
C LYS A 339 -10.70 -8.06 -7.57
N TYR A 340 -10.29 -6.82 -7.82
CA TYR A 340 -9.87 -6.36 -9.15
C TYR A 340 -8.38 -6.19 -9.33
N LYS A 341 -7.60 -6.52 -8.30
CA LYS A 341 -6.12 -6.58 -8.32
C LYS A 341 -5.49 -5.26 -8.78
N PHE A 342 -5.70 -4.20 -8.00
CA PHE A 342 -5.05 -2.90 -8.19
C PHE A 342 -4.42 -2.38 -6.89
N ILE A 343 -3.59 -1.36 -6.97
CA ILE A 343 -2.84 -0.80 -5.84
C ILE A 343 -3.52 0.48 -5.38
N LEU A 344 -3.97 0.53 -4.14
CA LEU A 344 -4.65 1.69 -3.56
C LEU A 344 -3.76 2.92 -3.50
N SER A 345 -2.51 2.79 -3.07
CA SER A 345 -1.57 3.92 -3.00
C SER A 345 -1.26 4.57 -4.36
N ARG A 346 -1.72 3.97 -5.45
CA ARG A 346 -1.63 4.48 -6.82
C ARG A 346 -2.98 4.76 -7.46
N THR A 347 -4.02 4.73 -6.67
CA THR A 347 -5.40 4.93 -7.11
C THR A 347 -5.91 6.27 -6.61
N VAL A 348 -6.70 6.94 -7.42
CA VAL A 348 -7.37 8.18 -7.06
C VAL A 348 -8.82 7.87 -6.76
N TYR A 349 -9.33 8.38 -5.66
CA TYR A 349 -10.74 8.42 -5.32
C TYR A 349 -11.29 9.82 -5.52
N ILE A 350 -12.49 9.94 -6.08
CA ILE A 350 -13.19 11.23 -6.24
C ILE A 350 -14.42 11.19 -5.34
N GLY A 351 -14.49 12.11 -4.40
CA GLY A 351 -15.57 12.20 -3.42
C GLY A 351 -15.93 13.62 -3.04
N ASP A 352 -17.08 13.83 -2.46
CA ASP A 352 -17.63 15.16 -2.15
C ASP A 352 -17.91 15.39 -0.66
N ASP A 353 -17.59 14.42 0.18
CA ASP A 353 -17.77 14.49 1.63
C ASP A 353 -16.43 14.35 2.37
N ILE A 354 -16.31 14.93 3.57
CA ILE A 354 -15.09 14.80 4.41
C ILE A 354 -14.79 13.34 4.71
N ARG A 355 -15.83 12.51 4.89
CA ARG A 355 -15.69 11.05 5.09
C ARG A 355 -15.00 10.35 3.92
N ASP A 356 -15.08 10.92 2.72
CA ASP A 356 -14.39 10.41 1.52
C ASP A 356 -12.89 10.66 1.59
N ILE A 357 -12.49 11.85 2.06
CA ILE A 357 -11.09 12.19 2.28
C ILE A 357 -10.50 11.27 3.35
N GLU A 358 -11.23 11.11 4.46
CA GLU A 358 -10.79 10.27 5.58
C GLU A 358 -10.74 8.78 5.19
N ALA A 359 -11.72 8.28 4.44
CA ALA A 359 -11.70 6.92 3.90
C ALA A 359 -10.51 6.70 2.95
N SER A 360 -10.23 7.68 2.08
CA SER A 360 -9.05 7.66 1.19
C SER A 360 -7.74 7.64 1.95
N TYR A 361 -7.63 8.47 2.99
CA TYR A 361 -6.47 8.50 3.89
C TYR A 361 -6.28 7.16 4.58
N ASN A 362 -7.35 6.57 5.13
CA ASN A 362 -7.32 5.27 5.78
C ASN A 362 -7.01 4.13 4.81
N ALA A 363 -7.51 4.22 3.56
CA ALA A 363 -7.22 3.28 2.48
C ALA A 363 -5.88 3.52 1.78
N LYS A 364 -5.16 4.61 2.12
CA LYS A 364 -3.88 5.01 1.52
C LYS A 364 -3.98 5.29 0.01
N CYS A 365 -5.12 5.77 -0.46
CA CYS A 365 -5.26 6.26 -1.82
C CYS A 365 -5.30 7.80 -1.84
N GLN A 366 -5.07 8.37 -3.02
CA GLN A 366 -5.20 9.82 -3.22
C GLN A 366 -6.68 10.19 -3.35
N CYS A 367 -7.03 11.43 -3.01
CA CYS A 367 -8.39 11.93 -3.10
C CYS A 367 -8.45 13.25 -3.87
N ILE A 368 -9.35 13.32 -4.85
CA ILE A 368 -9.84 14.58 -5.43
C ILE A 368 -11.14 14.88 -4.69
N TYR A 369 -11.10 15.94 -3.88
CA TYR A 369 -12.27 16.41 -3.15
C TYR A 369 -13.02 17.44 -3.97
N ILE A 370 -14.30 17.17 -4.26
CA ILE A 370 -15.16 18.03 -5.09
C ILE A 370 -16.36 18.61 -4.30
N GLY A 371 -16.36 18.43 -2.97
CA GLY A 371 -17.43 18.94 -2.11
C GLY A 371 -17.36 20.46 -1.94
N GLU A 372 -18.51 21.07 -1.65
CA GLU A 372 -18.64 22.53 -1.45
C GLU A 372 -18.10 22.97 -0.08
N LYS A 373 -18.08 22.07 0.91
CA LYS A 373 -17.60 22.41 2.27
C LYS A 373 -16.10 22.73 2.23
N LYS A 374 -15.73 23.92 2.65
CA LYS A 374 -14.32 24.29 2.81
C LYS A 374 -13.67 23.51 3.94
N LEU A 375 -12.51 22.91 3.65
CA LEU A 375 -11.72 22.21 4.65
C LEU A 375 -11.04 23.19 5.59
N SER A 376 -11.06 22.87 6.88
CA SER A 376 -10.30 23.60 7.90
C SER A 376 -8.79 23.49 7.67
N ILE A 377 -8.01 24.34 8.32
CA ILE A 377 -6.54 24.31 8.26
C ILE A 377 -6.01 22.97 8.78
N SER A 378 -6.56 22.48 9.91
CA SER A 378 -6.17 21.19 10.49
C SER A 378 -6.45 20.01 9.56
N GLU A 379 -7.61 20.00 8.88
CA GLU A 379 -7.93 18.97 7.88
C GLU A 379 -7.01 19.04 6.67
N LYS A 380 -6.67 20.22 6.17
CA LYS A 380 -5.72 20.42 5.07
C LYS A 380 -4.32 19.91 5.44
N ILE A 381 -3.88 20.14 6.66
CA ILE A 381 -2.59 19.63 7.16
C ILE A 381 -2.65 18.11 7.33
N LYS A 382 -3.70 17.57 7.99
CA LYS A 382 -3.88 16.13 8.23
C LYS A 382 -3.89 15.34 6.94
N TYR A 383 -4.58 15.83 5.91
CA TYR A 383 -4.78 15.11 4.65
C TYR A 383 -3.89 15.60 3.50
N LYS A 384 -2.84 16.38 3.79
CA LYS A 384 -1.96 17.02 2.78
C LYS A 384 -1.47 16.07 1.70
N TYR A 385 -1.11 14.85 2.04
CA TYR A 385 -0.58 13.86 1.09
C TYR A 385 -1.67 12.98 0.45
N THR A 386 -2.89 13.07 0.94
CA THR A 386 -4.05 12.37 0.37
C THR A 386 -4.74 13.22 -0.69
N LEU A 387 -4.83 14.54 -0.46
CA LEU A 387 -5.51 15.46 -1.37
C LEU A 387 -4.67 15.77 -2.61
N ILE A 388 -5.29 15.65 -3.78
CA ILE A 388 -4.80 16.18 -5.05
C ILE A 388 -5.54 17.50 -5.34
N LYS A 389 -4.77 18.51 -5.73
CA LYS A 389 -5.33 19.80 -6.17
C LYS A 389 -5.93 19.69 -7.56
#